data_7b09622d538e90c6fbf88f0e76f67b73
#
_entry.id   7b09622d538e90c6fbf88f0e76f67b73
#
_cell.length_a   1.000
_cell.length_b   1.000
_cell.length_c   1.000
_cell.angle_alpha   90.00
_cell.angle_beta   90.00
_cell.angle_gamma   90.00
#
_symmetry.space_group_name_H-M   'P 1'
#
loop_
_entity.id
_entity.type
_entity.pdbx_description
1 polymer ?
#
loop_
_entity_poly.entity_id
_entity_poly.type
_entity_poly.pdbx_seq_one_letter_code
_entity_poly.pdbx_strand_id
1 'polypeptide(L)'
;MATIALQMYTMRNFMGSKEQVKDTLEKVAKIGYTKVQMSVPAFMTVEEVKEMLDACGLQADSALAHSMKIDEEFDQIMHEAQVLGTHVIRLDGIPKELAQTPEGFREYAAILEKAGKRFHELGYAMYYHFHAFE
;
A
#
# COMPACT_ATOMS: atom_id res chain seq x y z
N MET A 1 13.95 -5.14 -17.30
CA MET A 1 13.82 -6.32 -16.41
C MET A 1 12.65 -6.09 -15.46
N ALA A 2 11.79 -7.07 -15.22
CA ALA A 2 10.73 -6.95 -14.22
C ALA A 2 11.34 -6.93 -12.82
N THR A 3 10.88 -6.03 -11.96
CA THR A 3 11.29 -5.96 -10.55
C THR A 3 10.26 -6.70 -9.71
N ILE A 4 10.74 -7.55 -8.80
CA ILE A 4 9.88 -8.29 -7.87
C ILE A 4 9.88 -7.56 -6.53
N ALA A 5 8.70 -7.25 -6.00
CA ALA A 5 8.52 -6.71 -4.66
C ALA A 5 7.98 -7.79 -3.71
N LEU A 6 8.48 -7.81 -2.48
CA LEU A 6 7.92 -8.68 -1.44
C LEU A 6 6.71 -8.02 -0.79
N GLN A 7 5.58 -8.73 -0.74
CA GLN A 7 4.42 -8.29 0.02
C GLN A 7 4.64 -8.53 1.52
N MET A 8 4.83 -7.45 2.28
CA MET A 8 5.20 -7.52 3.70
C MET A 8 4.09 -8.07 4.61
N TYR A 9 2.83 -8.11 4.15
CA TYR A 9 1.76 -8.78 4.89
C TYR A 9 2.06 -10.27 5.14
N THR A 10 2.83 -10.91 4.28
CA THR A 10 3.31 -12.29 4.49
C THR A 10 4.22 -12.41 5.71
N MET A 11 4.85 -11.30 6.11
CA MET A 11 5.76 -11.20 7.25
C MET A 11 5.12 -10.58 8.50
N ARG A 12 3.80 -10.33 8.49
CA ARG A 12 3.07 -9.60 9.55
C ARG A 12 3.32 -10.10 10.98
N ASN A 13 3.56 -11.40 11.16
CA ASN A 13 3.85 -11.99 12.47
C ASN A 13 5.22 -11.60 13.04
N PHE A 14 6.07 -10.98 12.22
CA PHE A 14 7.42 -10.53 12.57
C PHE A 14 7.54 -9.00 12.53
N MET A 15 6.41 -8.28 12.55
CA MET A 15 6.36 -6.83 12.38
C MET A 15 5.50 -6.15 13.45
N GLY A 16 5.48 -6.69 14.67
CA GLY A 16 4.65 -6.19 15.77
C GLY A 16 5.27 -5.03 16.59
N SER A 17 6.51 -4.63 16.30
CA SER A 17 7.19 -3.48 16.92
C SER A 17 8.16 -2.84 15.94
N LYS A 18 8.61 -1.59 16.24
CA LYS A 18 9.61 -0.89 15.40
C LYS A 18 10.89 -1.71 15.22
N GLU A 19 11.38 -2.34 16.27
CA GLU A 19 12.55 -3.23 16.21
C GLU A 19 12.30 -4.42 15.27
N GLN A 20 11.16 -5.08 15.40
CA GLN A 20 10.81 -6.21 14.54
C GLN A 20 10.65 -5.80 13.08
N VAL A 21 10.07 -4.63 12.81
CA VAL A 21 9.99 -4.07 11.44
C VAL A 21 11.39 -3.89 10.87
N LYS A 22 12.29 -3.23 11.61
CA LYS A 22 13.68 -3.02 11.20
C LYS A 22 14.38 -4.34 10.90
N ASP A 23 14.38 -5.28 11.85
CA ASP A 23 15.02 -6.59 11.69
C ASP A 23 14.49 -7.37 10.49
N THR A 24 13.18 -7.26 10.24
CA THR A 24 12.54 -7.93 9.10
C THR A 24 12.96 -7.29 7.79
N LEU A 25 12.99 -5.96 7.69
CA LEU A 25 13.45 -5.25 6.49
C LEU A 25 14.93 -5.55 6.19
N GLU A 26 15.79 -5.57 7.20
CA GLU A 26 17.21 -5.95 7.03
C GLU A 26 17.37 -7.38 6.47
N LYS A 27 16.58 -8.34 6.96
CA LYS A 27 16.57 -9.72 6.44
C LYS A 27 16.07 -9.79 5.00
N VAL A 28 15.01 -9.05 4.67
CA VAL A 28 14.45 -8.97 3.32
C VAL A 28 15.46 -8.40 2.34
N ALA A 29 16.15 -7.32 2.70
CA ALA A 29 17.22 -6.74 1.90
C ALA A 29 18.39 -7.72 1.73
N LYS A 30 18.79 -8.41 2.80
CA LYS A 30 19.88 -9.41 2.77
C LYS A 30 19.57 -10.61 1.86
N ILE A 31 18.30 -10.99 1.72
CA ILE A 31 17.87 -12.04 0.78
C ILE A 31 18.02 -11.57 -0.68
N GLY A 32 18.03 -10.25 -0.93
CA GLY A 32 18.23 -9.68 -2.25
C GLY A 32 17.02 -8.94 -2.83
N TYR A 33 15.96 -8.74 -2.06
CA TYR A 33 14.88 -7.86 -2.48
C TYR A 33 15.35 -6.40 -2.50
N THR A 34 14.86 -5.65 -3.46
CA THR A 34 15.09 -4.20 -3.59
C THR A 34 13.81 -3.39 -3.42
N LYS A 35 12.66 -4.06 -3.46
CA LYS A 35 11.34 -3.44 -3.28
C LYS A 35 10.46 -4.25 -2.33
N VAL A 36 9.62 -3.53 -1.61
CA VAL A 36 8.60 -4.10 -0.71
C VAL A 36 7.26 -3.42 -0.91
N GLN A 37 6.19 -4.20 -0.79
CA GLN A 37 4.83 -3.70 -0.66
C GLN A 37 4.46 -3.78 0.81
N MET A 38 4.37 -2.63 1.48
CA MET A 38 3.96 -2.58 2.87
C MET A 38 3.02 -1.40 3.13
N SER A 39 2.21 -1.54 4.16
CA SER A 39 1.43 -0.45 4.73
C SER A 39 2.19 0.15 5.90
N VAL A 40 1.97 1.41 6.20
CA VAL A 40 2.53 2.07 7.39
C VAL A 40 1.87 1.43 8.64
N PRO A 41 2.66 0.81 9.55
CA PRO A 41 2.09 0.26 10.78
C PRO A 41 1.51 1.36 11.66
N ALA A 42 0.40 1.11 12.34
CA ALA A 42 -0.29 2.11 13.16
C ALA A 42 0.56 2.71 14.32
N PHE A 43 1.65 2.05 14.69
CA PHE A 43 2.60 2.50 15.73
C PHE A 43 3.82 3.22 15.15
N MET A 44 3.82 3.53 13.84
CA MET A 44 4.91 4.23 13.15
C MET A 44 4.35 5.39 12.32
N THR A 45 5.20 6.37 12.02
CA THR A 45 4.92 7.38 10.99
C THR A 45 5.46 6.91 9.64
N VAL A 46 5.00 7.52 8.56
CA VAL A 46 5.50 7.20 7.22
C VAL A 46 6.98 7.58 7.06
N GLU A 47 7.42 8.64 7.73
CA GLU A 47 8.82 9.08 7.74
C GLU A 47 9.72 8.03 8.40
N GLU A 48 9.31 7.48 9.55
CA GLU A 48 10.04 6.39 10.21
C GLU A 48 10.13 5.14 9.33
N VAL A 49 9.07 4.80 8.62
CA VAL A 49 9.08 3.69 7.65
C VAL A 49 10.06 4.00 6.51
N LYS A 50 10.01 5.22 5.98
CA LYS A 50 10.92 5.65 4.89
C LYS A 50 12.38 5.60 5.30
N GLU A 51 12.71 6.10 6.49
CA GLU A 51 14.07 6.03 7.04
C GLU A 51 14.58 4.58 7.13
N MET A 52 13.75 3.65 7.60
CA MET A 52 14.12 2.24 7.69
C MET A 52 14.31 1.60 6.32
N LEU A 53 13.44 1.91 5.35
CA LEU A 53 13.58 1.43 3.98
C LEU A 53 14.88 1.91 3.35
N ASP A 54 15.18 3.20 3.49
CA ASP A 54 16.40 3.81 2.95
C ASP A 54 17.67 3.20 3.58
N ALA A 55 17.67 3.01 4.90
CA ALA A 55 18.76 2.37 5.61
C ALA A 55 19.03 0.93 5.12
N CYS A 56 18.01 0.24 4.63
CA CYS A 56 18.11 -1.10 4.07
C CYS A 56 18.35 -1.13 2.55
N GLY A 57 18.34 0.02 1.87
CA GLY A 57 18.38 0.09 0.40
C GLY A 57 17.11 -0.46 -0.27
N LEU A 58 15.98 -0.45 0.42
CA LEU A 58 14.68 -0.90 -0.07
C LEU A 58 13.84 0.28 -0.55
N GLN A 59 12.98 0.03 -1.53
CA GLN A 59 12.01 0.99 -2.03
C GLN A 59 10.59 0.50 -1.74
N ALA A 60 9.68 1.42 -1.43
CA ALA A 60 8.27 1.11 -1.40
C ALA A 60 7.73 0.91 -2.83
N ASP A 61 6.90 -0.13 -3.01
CA ASP A 61 6.22 -0.39 -4.28
C ASP A 61 5.03 0.56 -4.48
N SER A 62 4.29 0.81 -3.42
CA SER A 62 3.04 1.59 -3.44
C SER A 62 2.71 2.17 -2.08
N ALA A 63 1.90 3.23 -2.05
CA ALA A 63 1.19 3.68 -0.85
C ALA A 63 -0.20 3.01 -0.78
N LEU A 64 -0.69 2.76 0.43
CA LEU A 64 -2.01 2.16 0.66
C LEU A 64 -3.08 3.25 0.72
N ALA A 65 -4.21 3.01 0.06
CA ALA A 65 -5.44 3.77 0.25
C ALA A 65 -6.57 2.82 0.68
N HIS A 66 -7.30 3.21 1.72
CA HIS A 66 -8.54 2.54 2.11
C HIS A 66 -9.67 3.02 1.22
N SER A 67 -10.18 2.14 0.37
CA SER A 67 -11.08 2.48 -0.73
C SER A 67 -12.33 3.26 -0.31
N MET A 68 -12.91 2.95 0.87
CA MET A 68 -14.09 3.65 1.37
C MET A 68 -13.80 5.00 2.04
N LYS A 69 -12.53 5.36 2.22
CA LYS A 69 -12.10 6.60 2.89
C LYS A 69 -11.23 7.49 2.02
N ILE A 70 -11.13 7.21 0.73
CA ILE A 70 -10.22 7.92 -0.18
C ILE A 70 -10.47 9.44 -0.14
N ASP A 71 -11.74 9.86 -0.15
CA ASP A 71 -12.07 11.30 -0.14
C ASP A 71 -11.69 11.97 1.20
N GLU A 72 -11.81 11.25 2.33
CA GLU A 72 -11.48 11.74 3.68
C GLU A 72 -9.97 11.74 3.93
N GLU A 73 -9.28 10.68 3.48
CA GLU A 73 -7.86 10.45 3.74
C GLU A 73 -6.96 10.88 2.58
N PHE A 74 -7.50 11.59 1.58
CA PHE A 74 -6.79 11.89 0.34
C PHE A 74 -5.45 12.58 0.56
N ASP A 75 -5.41 13.64 1.36
CA ASP A 75 -4.19 14.39 1.62
C ASP A 75 -3.15 13.54 2.36
N GLN A 76 -3.60 12.66 3.26
CA GLN A 76 -2.73 11.71 3.95
C GLN A 76 -2.15 10.68 2.98
N ILE A 77 -2.98 10.11 2.09
CA ILE A 77 -2.54 9.14 1.07
C ILE A 77 -1.48 9.78 0.16
N MET A 78 -1.72 11.02 -0.25
CA MET A 78 -0.77 11.76 -1.10
C MET A 78 0.52 12.06 -0.36
N HIS A 79 0.45 12.45 0.91
CA HIS A 79 1.63 12.64 1.75
C HIS A 79 2.45 11.35 1.89
N GLU A 80 1.80 10.24 2.22
CA GLU A 80 2.46 8.94 2.33
C GLU A 80 3.13 8.52 1.01
N ALA A 81 2.46 8.69 -0.13
CA ALA A 81 3.03 8.37 -1.43
C ALA A 81 4.26 9.23 -1.74
N GLN A 82 4.21 10.53 -1.42
CA GLN A 82 5.33 11.46 -1.62
C GLN A 82 6.52 11.10 -0.74
N VAL A 83 6.31 10.86 0.55
CA VAL A 83 7.36 10.46 1.50
C VAL A 83 7.99 9.13 1.10
N LEU A 84 7.17 8.14 0.74
CA LEU A 84 7.65 6.83 0.28
C LEU A 84 8.34 6.88 -1.09
N GLY A 85 8.16 7.97 -1.85
CA GLY A 85 8.76 8.15 -3.17
C GLY A 85 8.13 7.24 -4.23
N THR A 86 6.86 6.92 -4.11
CA THR A 86 6.12 6.09 -5.07
C THR A 86 5.07 6.90 -5.83
N HIS A 87 4.83 6.55 -7.09
CA HIS A 87 3.73 7.07 -7.91
C HIS A 87 2.61 6.03 -8.10
N VAL A 88 2.53 5.07 -7.21
CA VAL A 88 1.53 3.99 -7.28
C VAL A 88 0.71 3.98 -6.00
N ILE A 89 -0.60 4.05 -6.15
CA ILE A 89 -1.57 3.92 -5.06
C ILE A 89 -2.19 2.54 -5.14
N ARG A 90 -2.09 1.77 -4.08
CA ARG A 90 -2.70 0.46 -3.92
C ARG A 90 -3.95 0.57 -3.09
N LEU A 91 -5.06 0.08 -3.63
CA LEU A 91 -6.31 -0.04 -2.88
C LEU A 91 -6.33 -1.35 -2.10
N ASP A 92 -6.95 -1.31 -0.93
CA ASP A 92 -7.42 -2.51 -0.25
C ASP A 92 -8.59 -3.16 -1.03
N GLY A 93 -8.96 -4.39 -0.65
CA GLY A 93 -10.06 -5.12 -1.28
C GLY A 93 -11.43 -4.48 -1.08
N ILE A 94 -12.42 -4.98 -1.83
CA ILE A 94 -13.81 -4.57 -1.68
C ILE A 94 -14.31 -4.86 -0.26
N PRO A 95 -15.08 -3.96 0.37
CA PRO A 95 -15.77 -4.27 1.62
C PRO A 95 -16.67 -5.49 1.48
N LYS A 96 -16.66 -6.36 2.48
CA LYS A 96 -17.40 -7.62 2.43
C LYS A 96 -18.89 -7.43 2.20
N GLU A 97 -19.43 -6.32 2.68
CA GLU A 97 -20.85 -5.94 2.53
C GLU A 97 -21.18 -5.68 1.06
N LEU A 98 -20.30 -5.04 0.31
CA LEU A 98 -20.47 -4.77 -1.11
C LEU A 98 -20.15 -5.99 -1.97
N ALA A 99 -19.25 -6.86 -1.52
CA ALA A 99 -18.86 -8.06 -2.26
C ALA A 99 -19.94 -9.17 -2.34
N GLN A 100 -21.13 -8.93 -1.80
CA GLN A 100 -22.17 -9.95 -1.74
C GLN A 100 -23.12 -9.94 -2.95
N THR A 101 -23.14 -8.86 -3.71
CA THR A 101 -24.06 -8.70 -4.84
C THR A 101 -23.38 -8.06 -6.05
N PRO A 102 -23.88 -8.34 -7.27
CA PRO A 102 -23.37 -7.65 -8.48
C PRO A 102 -23.55 -6.13 -8.42
N GLU A 103 -24.59 -5.67 -7.75
CA GLU A 103 -24.85 -4.23 -7.52
C GLU A 103 -23.78 -3.60 -6.64
N GLY A 104 -23.36 -4.27 -5.56
CA GLY A 104 -22.28 -3.81 -4.69
C GLY A 104 -20.94 -3.72 -5.42
N PHE A 105 -20.63 -4.66 -6.32
CA PHE A 105 -19.46 -4.56 -7.17
C PHE A 105 -19.53 -3.35 -8.13
N ARG A 106 -20.71 -3.03 -8.70
CA ARG A 106 -20.87 -1.85 -9.55
C ARG A 106 -20.71 -0.55 -8.77
N GLU A 107 -21.27 -0.49 -7.56
CA GLU A 107 -21.10 0.64 -6.65
C GLU A 107 -19.61 0.87 -6.32
N TYR A 108 -18.93 -0.22 -5.95
CA TYR A 108 -17.51 -0.18 -5.66
C TYR A 108 -16.68 0.25 -6.87
N ALA A 109 -16.97 -0.27 -8.06
CA ALA A 109 -16.31 0.13 -9.30
C ALA A 109 -16.45 1.63 -9.58
N ALA A 110 -17.62 2.21 -9.31
CA ALA A 110 -17.85 3.65 -9.47
C ALA A 110 -17.00 4.49 -8.51
N ILE A 111 -16.82 4.03 -7.25
CA ILE A 111 -15.91 4.65 -6.27
C ILE A 111 -14.48 4.61 -6.79
N LEU A 112 -14.04 3.44 -7.28
CA LEU A 112 -12.70 3.26 -7.82
C LEU A 112 -12.44 4.11 -9.07
N GLU A 113 -13.42 4.22 -9.96
CA GLU A 113 -13.29 5.06 -11.16
C GLU A 113 -13.11 6.53 -10.80
N LYS A 114 -13.91 7.05 -9.85
CA LYS A 114 -13.77 8.42 -9.34
C LYS A 114 -12.39 8.66 -8.76
N ALA A 115 -11.94 7.77 -7.88
CA ALA A 115 -10.63 7.86 -7.25
C ALA A 115 -9.49 7.76 -8.26
N GLY A 116 -9.58 6.80 -9.19
CA GLY A 116 -8.56 6.59 -10.21
C GLY A 116 -8.36 7.80 -11.11
N LYS A 117 -9.43 8.48 -11.53
CA LYS A 117 -9.35 9.73 -12.29
C LYS A 117 -8.59 10.79 -11.50
N ARG A 118 -8.93 10.98 -10.22
CA ARG A 118 -8.29 11.98 -9.36
C ARG A 118 -6.80 11.72 -9.16
N PHE A 119 -6.40 10.47 -8.92
CA PHE A 119 -4.99 10.10 -8.79
C PHE A 119 -4.26 10.24 -10.14
N HIS A 120 -4.89 9.84 -11.24
CA HIS A 120 -4.29 9.94 -12.57
C HIS A 120 -4.01 11.38 -12.98
N GLU A 121 -4.90 12.32 -12.70
CA GLU A 121 -4.72 13.77 -12.95
C GLU A 121 -3.49 14.33 -12.22
N LEU A 122 -3.09 13.71 -11.11
CA LEU A 122 -1.90 14.06 -10.32
C LEU A 122 -0.66 13.22 -10.68
N GLY A 123 -0.75 12.40 -11.74
CA GLY A 123 0.37 11.59 -12.24
C GLY A 123 0.61 10.28 -11.46
N TYR A 124 -0.38 9.80 -10.70
CA TYR A 124 -0.30 8.52 -9.98
C TYR A 124 -1.06 7.43 -10.71
N ALA A 125 -0.49 6.22 -10.71
CA ALA A 125 -1.20 5.01 -11.11
C ALA A 125 -1.94 4.44 -9.90
N MET A 126 -3.13 3.87 -10.13
CA MET A 126 -3.90 3.18 -9.10
C MET A 126 -4.13 1.73 -9.51
N TYR A 127 -3.96 0.81 -8.60
CA TYR A 127 -4.33 -0.57 -8.81
C TYR A 127 -5.13 -1.16 -7.65
N TYR A 128 -5.90 -2.17 -7.98
CA TYR A 128 -6.76 -2.87 -7.06
C TYR A 128 -6.12 -4.17 -6.58
N HIS A 129 -6.13 -4.41 -5.27
CA HIS A 129 -5.67 -5.64 -4.66
C HIS A 129 -6.86 -6.53 -4.33
N PHE A 130 -7.09 -7.55 -5.12
CA PHE A 130 -8.21 -8.47 -4.93
C PHE A 130 -7.86 -9.70 -4.07
N HIS A 131 -8.88 -10.34 -3.51
CA HIS A 131 -8.78 -11.52 -2.67
C HIS A 131 -9.63 -12.67 -3.22
N ALA A 132 -9.36 -13.89 -2.73
CA ALA A 132 -10.05 -15.09 -3.22
C ALA A 132 -11.56 -15.14 -2.90
N PHE A 133 -12.05 -14.26 -2.03
CA PHE A 133 -13.49 -14.19 -1.70
C PHE A 133 -14.28 -13.26 -2.65
N GLU A 134 -13.63 -12.56 -3.51
CA GLU A 134 -14.19 -11.66 -4.54
C GLU A 134 -14.41 -12.42 -5.84
#